data_4d11e5bda79def37510859aecfc4eebb
#
_entry.id   4d11e5bda79def37510859aecfc4eebb
#
_cell.length_a   1.000
_cell.length_b   1.000
_cell.length_c   1.000
_cell.angle_alpha   90.00
_cell.angle_beta   90.00
_cell.angle_gamma   90.00
#
_symmetry.space_group_name_H-M   'P 1'
#
loop_
_entity.id
_entity.type
_entity.pdbx_description
1 polymer ?
#
loop_
_entity_poly.entity_id
_entity_poly.type
_entity_poly.pdbx_seq_one_letter_code
_entity_poly.pdbx_strand_id
1 'polypeptide(L)'
;MARFSLLKGSLILQNYSYQYLVGDPAADSARISQVSAAVRELASTLGVSGSDVYYTISGHAVFTRFLSLPSKLKGPDLRQLVEFEAQQNVPFPIEEVTWDFQRVSSSDSNDEAEVLLVAIKNDAIDEINEAVEDGSLVGRGVDVAPVALFNAFKFSYPETEDAALLIDVGARTTDLIYIEGKRVYTRSVPVGGAAASSAIAKEFDMSFADAEERKMQDGFVSLGGAAADHEDPGIAAMSKVIRTTMTRLHSEIMRTTGNYRQAGGSAPTIAYLCGGSAAMPYLREFLAEKLGFEVEYFNALSSVEIGPRVDAEEVGKDAHNLGELVGLALRDVGSDNISIDLAPNDILSRRELDKKKPFLFAAAACWFVLLIMGVLYYNNGKSMAQSNLSQLDEEQDVLSGYAGKIDKIEAEEEKGADEAKPIEAAVKGRTAHIEIF
;
A
#
# COMPACT_ATOMS: atom_id res chain seq x y z
N MET A 1 -13.03 -5.34 5.98
CA MET A 1 -12.54 -4.74 4.72
C MET A 1 -13.45 -3.60 4.31
N ALA A 2 -12.91 -2.50 3.78
CA ALA A 2 -13.72 -1.38 3.30
C ALA A 2 -13.12 -0.76 2.03
N ARG A 3 -13.97 -0.11 1.25
CA ARG A 3 -13.58 0.67 0.08
C ARG A 3 -13.91 2.13 0.31
N PHE A 4 -12.89 2.96 0.24
CA PHE A 4 -13.01 4.41 0.35
C PHE A 4 -12.72 5.09 -0.99
N SER A 5 -13.20 6.31 -1.14
CA SER A 5 -12.79 7.23 -2.20
C SER A 5 -12.55 8.62 -1.63
N LEU A 6 -11.59 9.33 -2.21
CA LEU A 6 -11.33 10.72 -1.87
C LEU A 6 -11.92 11.61 -2.96
N LEU A 7 -12.85 12.48 -2.60
CA LEU A 7 -13.49 13.41 -3.53
C LEU A 7 -13.46 14.81 -2.95
N LYS A 8 -12.80 15.74 -3.63
CA LYS A 8 -12.69 17.17 -3.22
C LYS A 8 -12.18 17.38 -1.79
N GLY A 9 -11.37 16.45 -1.27
CA GLY A 9 -10.87 16.50 0.10
C GLY A 9 -11.72 15.78 1.15
N SER A 10 -12.93 15.31 0.80
CA SER A 10 -13.76 14.47 1.67
C SER A 10 -13.46 13.00 1.47
N LEU A 11 -13.33 12.27 2.57
CA LEU A 11 -13.23 10.80 2.59
C LEU A 11 -14.64 10.21 2.56
N ILE A 12 -14.93 9.35 1.58
CA ILE A 12 -16.24 8.76 1.38
C ILE A 12 -16.14 7.24 1.53
N LEU A 13 -16.91 6.64 2.42
CA LEU A 13 -17.06 5.20 2.56
C LEU A 13 -18.00 4.68 1.47
N GLN A 14 -17.46 3.95 0.50
CA GLN A 14 -18.22 3.44 -0.65
C GLN A 14 -18.88 2.09 -0.39
N ASN A 15 -18.22 1.23 0.36
CA ASN A 15 -18.71 -0.08 0.76
C ASN A 15 -17.83 -0.66 1.87
N TYR A 16 -18.38 -1.54 2.71
CA TYR A 16 -17.63 -2.27 3.72
C TYR A 16 -18.25 -3.66 3.95
N SER A 17 -17.46 -4.55 4.47
CA SER A 17 -17.91 -5.85 4.96
C SER A 17 -16.91 -6.37 5.97
N TYR A 18 -17.37 -7.18 6.90
CA TYR A 18 -16.52 -7.85 7.88
C TYR A 18 -16.95 -9.29 8.07
N GLN A 19 -16.04 -10.10 8.59
CA GLN A 19 -16.28 -11.50 8.88
C GLN A 19 -15.65 -11.85 10.23
N TYR A 20 -16.42 -12.51 11.08
CA TYR A 20 -15.92 -13.05 12.32
C TYR A 20 -15.13 -14.33 12.06
N LEU A 21 -13.90 -14.39 12.59
CA LEU A 21 -13.10 -15.60 12.59
C LEU A 21 -13.50 -16.47 13.79
N VAL A 22 -13.81 -17.71 13.50
CA VAL A 22 -14.23 -18.69 14.52
C VAL A 22 -12.99 -19.39 15.09
N GLY A 23 -12.98 -19.63 16.42
CA GLY A 23 -11.95 -20.39 17.09
C GLY A 23 -11.04 -19.54 17.99
N ASP A 24 -10.15 -20.23 18.70
CA ASP A 24 -9.21 -19.60 19.60
C ASP A 24 -8.18 -18.77 18.82
N PRO A 25 -8.10 -17.45 19.05
CA PRO A 25 -7.12 -16.60 18.37
C PRO A 25 -5.67 -16.92 18.76
N ALA A 26 -5.42 -17.72 19.80
CA ALA A 26 -4.09 -18.21 20.15
C ALA A 26 -3.67 -19.47 19.38
N ALA A 27 -4.57 -20.11 18.62
CA ALA A 27 -4.27 -21.26 17.77
C ALA A 27 -3.68 -20.81 16.43
N ASP A 28 -2.38 -20.46 16.41
CA ASP A 28 -1.71 -19.79 15.28
C ASP A 28 -1.75 -20.58 13.96
N SER A 29 -1.60 -21.91 13.99
CA SER A 29 -1.49 -22.72 12.76
C SER A 29 -2.76 -22.78 11.89
N ALA A 30 -3.94 -22.67 12.50
CA ALA A 30 -5.21 -22.66 11.77
C ALA A 30 -5.64 -21.25 11.36
N ARG A 31 -5.06 -20.21 11.97
CA ARG A 31 -5.54 -18.84 11.82
C ARG A 31 -5.22 -18.25 10.46
N ILE A 32 -4.03 -18.47 9.93
CA ILE A 32 -3.62 -17.93 8.63
C ILE A 32 -4.53 -18.43 7.51
N SER A 33 -4.83 -19.73 7.50
CA SER A 33 -5.77 -20.29 6.49
C SER A 33 -7.19 -19.73 6.62
N GLN A 34 -7.66 -19.46 7.86
CA GLN A 34 -8.95 -18.80 8.09
C GLN A 34 -8.92 -17.34 7.62
N VAL A 35 -7.84 -16.60 7.87
CA VAL A 35 -7.66 -15.23 7.38
C VAL A 35 -7.69 -15.21 5.85
N SER A 36 -6.93 -16.08 5.19
CA SER A 36 -6.88 -16.19 3.73
C SER A 36 -8.28 -16.47 3.14
N ALA A 37 -9.04 -17.42 3.73
CA ALA A 37 -10.40 -17.73 3.30
C ALA A 37 -11.35 -16.53 3.50
N ALA A 38 -11.28 -15.86 4.66
CA ALA A 38 -12.10 -14.69 4.97
C ALA A 38 -11.78 -13.51 4.03
N VAL A 39 -10.51 -13.25 3.76
CA VAL A 39 -10.08 -12.20 2.81
C VAL A 39 -10.63 -12.47 1.41
N ARG A 40 -10.58 -13.72 0.95
CA ARG A 40 -11.13 -14.12 -0.36
C ARG A 40 -12.64 -13.91 -0.45
N GLU A 41 -13.36 -14.30 0.59
CA GLU A 41 -14.82 -14.11 0.66
C GLU A 41 -15.19 -12.63 0.67
N LEU A 42 -14.53 -11.83 1.51
CA LEU A 42 -14.73 -10.39 1.58
C LEU A 42 -14.38 -9.68 0.27
N ALA A 43 -13.28 -10.06 -0.38
CA ALA A 43 -12.87 -9.51 -1.67
C ALA A 43 -13.91 -9.81 -2.76
N SER A 44 -14.48 -11.04 -2.76
CA SER A 44 -15.57 -11.42 -3.66
C SER A 44 -16.85 -10.64 -3.38
N THR A 45 -17.25 -10.53 -2.12
CA THR A 45 -18.46 -9.81 -1.69
C THR A 45 -18.40 -8.32 -2.06
N LEU A 46 -17.25 -7.69 -1.88
CA LEU A 46 -17.04 -6.29 -2.22
C LEU A 46 -16.73 -6.06 -3.71
N GLY A 47 -16.53 -7.12 -4.50
CA GLY A 47 -16.19 -7.04 -5.92
C GLY A 47 -14.81 -6.40 -6.17
N VAL A 48 -13.83 -6.68 -5.31
CA VAL A 48 -12.48 -6.08 -5.37
C VAL A 48 -11.36 -7.11 -5.58
N SER A 49 -11.69 -8.34 -5.97
CA SER A 49 -10.67 -9.36 -6.29
C SER A 49 -9.68 -8.85 -7.35
N GLY A 50 -8.40 -9.10 -7.13
CA GLY A 50 -7.30 -8.61 -7.97
C GLY A 50 -6.95 -7.14 -7.77
N SER A 51 -7.59 -6.46 -6.83
CA SER A 51 -7.30 -5.04 -6.55
C SER A 51 -6.13 -4.88 -5.58
N ASP A 52 -5.50 -3.72 -5.66
CA ASP A 52 -4.51 -3.27 -4.69
C ASP A 52 -5.17 -2.99 -3.34
N VAL A 53 -4.50 -3.39 -2.26
CA VAL A 53 -4.98 -3.21 -0.89
C VAL A 53 -3.88 -2.72 0.04
N TYR A 54 -4.24 -1.82 0.95
CA TYR A 54 -3.49 -1.53 2.16
C TYR A 54 -4.09 -2.34 3.31
N TYR A 55 -3.26 -2.82 4.22
CA TYR A 55 -3.73 -3.56 5.39
C TYR A 55 -2.95 -3.18 6.65
N THR A 56 -3.54 -3.41 7.81
CA THR A 56 -2.91 -3.21 9.11
C THR A 56 -2.53 -4.54 9.75
N ILE A 57 -1.51 -4.46 10.58
CA ILE A 57 -1.07 -5.53 11.48
C ILE A 57 -1.41 -5.11 12.90
N SER A 58 -1.89 -6.06 13.70
CA SER A 58 -2.19 -5.81 15.11
C SER A 58 -0.93 -5.38 15.90
N GLY A 59 -1.11 -4.45 16.83
CA GLY A 59 -0.03 -3.91 17.65
C GLY A 59 0.78 -4.95 18.43
N HIS A 60 0.21 -6.11 18.74
CA HIS A 60 0.93 -7.17 19.46
C HIS A 60 1.95 -7.93 18.60
N ALA A 61 1.78 -7.93 17.27
CA ALA A 61 2.69 -8.62 16.35
C ALA A 61 3.95 -7.80 16.06
N VAL A 62 3.99 -6.54 16.45
CA VAL A 62 5.08 -5.62 16.18
C VAL A 62 5.81 -5.22 17.47
N PHE A 63 7.09 -4.98 17.34
CA PHE A 63 7.88 -4.30 18.37
C PHE A 63 7.75 -2.79 18.10
N THR A 64 7.35 -2.04 19.13
CA THR A 64 7.17 -0.60 19.07
C THR A 64 8.00 0.08 20.14
N ARG A 65 8.77 1.11 19.77
CA ARG A 65 9.58 1.89 20.70
C ARG A 65 9.61 3.37 20.33
N PHE A 66 9.56 4.21 21.36
CA PHE A 66 9.79 5.65 21.22
C PHE A 66 11.25 5.95 21.55
N LEU A 67 11.92 6.66 20.64
CA LEU A 67 13.30 7.08 20.77
C LEU A 67 13.32 8.60 20.89
N SER A 68 14.12 9.12 21.84
CA SER A 68 14.41 10.55 21.95
C SER A 68 15.71 10.83 21.21
N LEU A 69 15.65 11.56 20.10
CA LEU A 69 16.77 11.81 19.20
C LEU A 69 16.94 13.32 18.95
N PRO A 70 18.17 13.79 18.63
CA PRO A 70 18.39 15.19 18.32
C PRO A 70 17.49 15.71 17.21
N SER A 71 16.74 16.80 17.47
CA SER A 71 15.74 17.37 16.56
C SER A 71 16.34 17.88 15.23
N LYS A 72 17.63 18.25 15.25
CA LYS A 72 18.39 18.79 14.10
C LYS A 72 18.69 17.75 13.03
N LEU A 73 18.69 16.44 13.38
CA LEU A 73 18.99 15.38 12.43
C LEU A 73 17.81 15.17 11.45
N LYS A 74 18.14 15.04 10.17
CA LYS A 74 17.16 14.83 9.09
C LYS A 74 17.72 13.87 8.02
N GLY A 75 16.82 13.29 7.24
CA GLY A 75 17.20 12.47 6.09
C GLY A 75 18.12 11.29 6.43
N PRO A 76 19.23 11.11 5.70
CA PRO A 76 20.13 9.98 5.87
C PRO A 76 20.75 9.87 7.27
N ASP A 77 21.12 11.00 7.88
CA ASP A 77 21.78 11.02 9.20
C ASP A 77 20.80 10.54 10.30
N LEU A 78 19.53 10.96 10.22
CA LEU A 78 18.50 10.48 11.12
C LEU A 78 18.28 8.98 10.94
N ARG A 79 18.19 8.50 9.68
CA ARG A 79 17.99 7.08 9.39
C ARG A 79 19.13 6.22 9.94
N GLN A 80 20.37 6.66 9.77
CA GLN A 80 21.55 5.95 10.29
C GLN A 80 21.54 5.86 11.82
N LEU A 81 21.14 6.95 12.51
CA LEU A 81 21.05 6.92 13.97
C LEU A 81 19.90 6.02 14.44
N VAL A 82 18.72 6.07 13.77
CA VAL A 82 17.60 5.18 14.09
C VAL A 82 17.97 3.72 13.85
N GLU A 83 18.70 3.40 12.78
CA GLU A 83 19.18 2.04 12.50
C GLU A 83 20.11 1.54 13.61
N PHE A 84 21.02 2.38 14.08
CA PHE A 84 21.89 2.06 15.23
C PHE A 84 21.09 1.81 16.51
N GLU A 85 20.10 2.65 16.82
CA GLU A 85 19.21 2.46 17.95
C GLU A 85 18.34 1.20 17.79
N ALA A 86 17.88 0.91 16.56
CA ALA A 86 17.10 -0.30 16.26
C ALA A 86 17.93 -1.56 16.55
N GLN A 87 19.18 -1.62 16.15
CA GLN A 87 20.09 -2.75 16.42
C GLN A 87 20.27 -3.02 17.92
N GLN A 88 20.20 -1.98 18.75
CA GLN A 88 20.35 -2.12 20.20
C GLN A 88 19.05 -2.45 20.94
N ASN A 89 17.92 -2.01 20.42
CA ASN A 89 16.65 -2.03 21.12
C ASN A 89 15.68 -3.11 20.63
N VAL A 90 15.74 -3.47 19.32
CA VAL A 90 14.91 -4.54 18.76
C VAL A 90 15.43 -5.90 19.28
N PRO A 91 14.55 -6.76 19.84
CA PRO A 91 14.99 -8.02 20.48
C PRO A 91 15.31 -9.15 19.46
N PHE A 92 15.55 -8.78 18.19
CA PHE A 92 15.86 -9.69 17.08
C PHE A 92 17.00 -9.10 16.24
N PRO A 93 17.79 -9.93 15.52
CA PRO A 93 18.75 -9.44 14.53
C PRO A 93 18.06 -8.53 13.52
N ILE A 94 18.69 -7.40 13.21
CA ILE A 94 18.08 -6.37 12.33
C ILE A 94 17.82 -6.90 10.91
N GLU A 95 18.58 -7.89 10.48
CA GLU A 95 18.45 -8.55 9.17
C GLU A 95 17.22 -9.47 9.10
N GLU A 96 16.69 -9.90 10.26
CA GLU A 96 15.52 -10.77 10.38
C GLU A 96 14.22 -9.99 10.56
N VAL A 97 14.28 -8.63 10.55
CA VAL A 97 13.12 -7.79 10.76
C VAL A 97 12.94 -6.77 9.64
N THR A 98 11.68 -6.53 9.31
CA THR A 98 11.26 -5.35 8.55
C THR A 98 10.95 -4.25 9.56
N TRP A 99 11.54 -3.08 9.39
CA TRP A 99 11.33 -1.95 10.29
C TRP A 99 11.18 -0.64 9.55
N ASP A 100 10.44 0.27 10.18
CA ASP A 100 10.28 1.63 9.72
C ASP A 100 10.16 2.58 10.91
N PHE A 101 10.31 3.86 10.66
CA PHE A 101 10.23 4.88 11.70
C PHE A 101 9.65 6.18 11.19
N GLN A 102 9.00 6.92 12.09
CA GLN A 102 8.55 8.26 11.82
C GLN A 102 8.76 9.18 13.02
N ARG A 103 9.09 10.42 12.76
CA ARG A 103 9.10 11.47 13.79
C ARG A 103 7.64 11.80 14.14
N VAL A 104 7.29 11.67 15.43
CA VAL A 104 5.93 11.86 15.93
C VAL A 104 5.73 13.13 16.71
N SER A 105 6.81 13.72 17.27
CA SER A 105 6.77 15.06 17.84
C SER A 105 8.09 15.78 17.67
N SER A 106 8.06 17.11 17.65
CA SER A 106 9.22 17.97 17.85
C SER A 106 8.87 18.93 18.97
N SER A 107 9.56 18.87 20.08
CA SER A 107 9.46 19.88 21.12
C SER A 107 10.22 21.12 20.67
N ASP A 108 9.53 22.24 20.48
CA ASP A 108 10.18 23.52 20.16
C ASP A 108 11.08 24.02 21.31
N SER A 109 10.95 23.47 22.51
CA SER A 109 11.67 23.86 23.71
C SER A 109 12.87 22.96 24.05
N ASN A 110 12.96 21.75 23.49
CA ASN A 110 14.07 20.81 23.67
C ASN A 110 14.71 20.51 22.32
N ASP A 111 16.06 20.43 22.28
CA ASP A 111 16.81 20.00 21.08
C ASP A 111 16.54 18.51 20.70
N GLU A 112 15.48 17.91 21.22
CA GLU A 112 15.09 16.52 21.05
C GLU A 112 13.75 16.38 20.30
N ALA A 113 13.63 15.33 19.49
CA ALA A 113 12.42 14.93 18.81
C ALA A 113 12.10 13.47 19.17
N GLU A 114 10.84 13.16 19.37
CA GLU A 114 10.39 11.78 19.55
C GLU A 114 10.23 11.10 18.18
N VAL A 115 10.80 9.92 18.07
CA VAL A 115 10.74 9.08 16.88
C VAL A 115 10.09 7.75 17.26
N LEU A 116 9.03 7.40 16.57
CA LEU A 116 8.39 6.10 16.67
C LEU A 116 9.16 5.12 15.79
N LEU A 117 9.75 4.09 16.40
CA LEU A 117 10.35 2.94 15.73
C LEU A 117 9.39 1.76 15.82
N VAL A 118 9.12 1.12 14.70
CA VAL A 118 8.29 -0.09 14.61
C VAL A 118 9.05 -1.15 13.84
N ALA A 119 9.03 -2.39 14.33
CA ALA A 119 9.68 -3.54 13.71
C ALA A 119 8.82 -4.80 13.81
N ILE A 120 8.89 -5.65 12.79
CA ILE A 120 8.22 -6.95 12.75
C ILE A 120 9.20 -7.99 12.19
N LYS A 121 9.08 -9.25 12.61
CA LYS A 121 9.84 -10.34 12.00
C LYS A 121 9.45 -10.53 10.53
N ASN A 122 10.45 -10.75 9.68
CA ASN A 122 10.23 -10.97 8.24
C ASN A 122 9.27 -12.14 8.00
N ASP A 123 9.48 -13.28 8.67
CA ASP A 123 8.61 -14.46 8.52
C ASP A 123 7.13 -14.13 8.85
N ALA A 124 6.90 -13.33 9.89
CA ALA A 124 5.53 -13.00 10.31
C ALA A 124 4.82 -12.07 9.32
N ILE A 125 5.54 -11.11 8.72
CA ILE A 125 4.95 -10.22 7.72
C ILE A 125 4.75 -10.93 6.38
N ASP A 126 5.67 -11.80 5.99
CA ASP A 126 5.57 -12.58 4.76
C ASP A 126 4.36 -13.53 4.82
N GLU A 127 4.14 -14.22 5.95
CA GLU A 127 2.98 -15.10 6.17
C GLU A 127 1.65 -14.34 6.06
N ILE A 128 1.55 -13.13 6.62
CA ILE A 128 0.36 -12.29 6.49
C ILE A 128 0.17 -11.82 5.05
N ASN A 129 1.24 -11.43 4.36
CA ASN A 129 1.18 -11.00 2.97
C ASN A 129 0.74 -12.14 2.05
N GLU A 130 1.25 -13.36 2.25
CA GLU A 130 0.80 -14.56 1.54
C GLU A 130 -0.70 -14.78 1.73
N ALA A 131 -1.22 -14.63 2.96
CA ALA A 131 -2.65 -14.78 3.22
C ALA A 131 -3.50 -13.74 2.48
N VAL A 132 -3.01 -12.51 2.32
CA VAL A 132 -3.66 -11.44 1.53
C VAL A 132 -3.64 -11.79 0.04
N GLU A 133 -2.52 -12.27 -0.50
CA GLU A 133 -2.38 -12.66 -1.90
C GLU A 133 -3.22 -13.90 -2.23
N ASP A 134 -3.23 -14.91 -1.37
CA ASP A 134 -4.11 -16.09 -1.46
C ASP A 134 -5.58 -15.69 -1.42
N GLY A 135 -5.91 -14.62 -0.70
CA GLY A 135 -7.22 -13.98 -0.70
C GLY A 135 -7.58 -13.26 -2.01
N SER A 136 -6.72 -13.35 -3.04
CA SER A 136 -6.89 -12.71 -4.36
C SER A 136 -6.81 -11.19 -4.30
N LEU A 137 -5.98 -10.63 -3.43
CA LEU A 137 -5.66 -9.20 -3.34
C LEU A 137 -4.16 -8.97 -3.54
N VAL A 138 -3.78 -7.75 -3.91
CA VAL A 138 -2.39 -7.36 -4.10
C VAL A 138 -1.99 -6.38 -3.00
N GLY A 139 -1.10 -6.79 -2.10
CA GLY A 139 -0.58 -5.90 -1.06
C GLY A 139 0.12 -4.66 -1.65
N ARG A 140 -0.25 -3.48 -1.18
CA ARG A 140 0.37 -2.20 -1.58
C ARG A 140 1.12 -1.54 -0.45
N GLY A 141 0.73 -1.75 0.78
CA GLY A 141 1.39 -1.21 1.94
C GLY A 141 0.85 -1.79 3.22
N VAL A 142 1.70 -1.79 4.24
CA VAL A 142 1.42 -2.39 5.52
C VAL A 142 1.64 -1.36 6.61
N ASP A 143 0.58 -1.08 7.35
CA ASP A 143 0.61 -0.20 8.52
C ASP A 143 0.39 -1.00 9.79
N VAL A 144 0.42 -0.35 10.94
CA VAL A 144 0.11 -0.96 12.23
C VAL A 144 -1.17 -0.37 12.80
N ALA A 145 -2.02 -1.23 13.39
CA ALA A 145 -3.33 -0.83 13.90
C ALA A 145 -3.29 0.39 14.82
N PRO A 146 -2.39 0.52 15.81
CA PRO A 146 -2.33 1.71 16.66
C PRO A 146 -2.04 3.02 15.91
N VAL A 147 -1.25 2.98 14.83
CA VAL A 147 -0.96 4.16 14.00
C VAL A 147 -2.16 4.54 13.16
N ALA A 148 -2.80 3.55 12.53
CA ALA A 148 -4.04 3.79 11.79
C ALA A 148 -5.13 4.38 12.70
N LEU A 149 -5.31 3.84 13.89
CA LEU A 149 -6.26 4.37 14.89
C LEU A 149 -5.93 5.79 15.33
N PHE A 150 -4.65 6.12 15.54
CA PHE A 150 -4.22 7.50 15.82
C PHE A 150 -4.63 8.45 14.68
N ASN A 151 -4.37 8.08 13.43
CA ASN A 151 -4.73 8.89 12.27
C ASN A 151 -6.27 9.08 12.17
N ALA A 152 -7.03 8.00 12.38
CA ALA A 152 -8.48 8.06 12.41
C ALA A 152 -9.00 8.99 13.52
N PHE A 153 -8.40 8.93 14.71
CA PHE A 153 -8.76 9.78 15.84
C PHE A 153 -8.51 11.25 15.53
N LYS A 154 -7.33 11.60 15.05
CA LYS A 154 -6.98 12.98 14.67
C LYS A 154 -7.87 13.54 13.58
N PHE A 155 -8.29 12.70 12.63
CA PHE A 155 -9.23 13.07 11.58
C PHE A 155 -10.66 13.27 12.09
N SER A 156 -11.11 12.40 13.01
CA SER A 156 -12.47 12.41 13.55
C SER A 156 -12.66 13.48 14.62
N TYR A 157 -11.60 13.79 15.40
CA TYR A 157 -11.62 14.74 16.53
C TYR A 157 -10.44 15.72 16.44
N PRO A 158 -10.38 16.59 15.41
CA PRO A 158 -9.24 17.47 15.16
C PRO A 158 -9.00 18.51 16.26
N GLU A 159 -10.05 18.91 16.97
CA GLU A 159 -10.02 19.95 18.03
C GLU A 159 -9.55 19.41 19.39
N THR A 160 -9.29 18.09 19.52
CA THR A 160 -8.86 17.51 20.80
C THR A 160 -7.39 17.80 21.02
N GLU A 161 -7.11 18.71 21.95
CA GLU A 161 -5.75 19.07 22.40
C GLU A 161 -5.38 18.40 23.73
N ASP A 162 -6.38 18.17 24.60
CA ASP A 162 -6.20 17.48 25.89
C ASP A 162 -5.78 16.03 25.73
N ALA A 163 -5.13 15.50 26.74
CA ALA A 163 -4.69 14.11 26.75
C ALA A 163 -5.91 13.16 26.73
N ALA A 164 -6.02 12.38 25.66
CA ALA A 164 -7.03 11.36 25.44
C ALA A 164 -6.42 9.95 25.43
N LEU A 165 -7.21 8.95 25.80
CA LEU A 165 -6.84 7.56 25.72
C LEU A 165 -7.80 6.82 24.79
N LEU A 166 -7.30 6.30 23.68
CA LEU A 166 -8.06 5.39 22.82
C LEU A 166 -7.76 3.95 23.26
N ILE A 167 -8.80 3.18 23.56
CA ILE A 167 -8.75 1.81 24.05
C ILE A 167 -9.36 0.90 22.99
N ASP A 168 -8.52 0.24 22.21
CA ASP A 168 -8.94 -0.72 21.19
C ASP A 168 -8.97 -2.14 21.79
N VAL A 169 -10.18 -2.61 22.15
CA VAL A 169 -10.35 -3.95 22.73
C VAL A 169 -10.57 -4.98 21.63
N GLY A 170 -9.48 -5.56 21.18
CA GLY A 170 -9.49 -6.64 20.20
C GLY A 170 -9.83 -8.01 20.80
N ALA A 171 -9.71 -9.06 19.97
CA ALA A 171 -9.94 -10.43 20.43
C ALA A 171 -8.79 -10.94 21.32
N ARG A 172 -7.53 -10.78 20.90
CA ARG A 172 -6.35 -11.31 21.61
C ARG A 172 -5.73 -10.30 22.57
N THR A 173 -5.68 -9.05 22.16
CA THR A 173 -5.01 -7.96 22.87
C THR A 173 -5.88 -6.72 22.91
N THR A 174 -5.51 -5.79 23.78
CA THR A 174 -6.02 -4.42 23.79
C THR A 174 -4.88 -3.48 23.47
N ASP A 175 -5.05 -2.61 22.47
CA ASP A 175 -4.11 -1.56 22.17
C ASP A 175 -4.53 -0.28 22.90
N LEU A 176 -3.59 0.27 23.67
CA LEU A 176 -3.75 1.52 24.41
C LEU A 176 -3.00 2.62 23.69
N ILE A 177 -3.70 3.62 23.16
CA ILE A 177 -3.13 4.72 22.39
C ILE A 177 -3.40 6.02 23.15
N TYR A 178 -2.34 6.60 23.73
CA TYR A 178 -2.38 7.91 24.40
C TYR A 178 -2.09 8.98 23.37
N ILE A 179 -2.93 9.98 23.32
CA ILE A 179 -2.91 11.06 22.31
C ILE A 179 -2.93 12.39 23.05
N GLU A 180 -1.93 13.25 22.82
CA GLU A 180 -1.83 14.58 23.41
C GLU A 180 -1.28 15.55 22.34
N GLY A 181 -2.14 16.32 21.74
CA GLY A 181 -1.79 17.13 20.58
C GLY A 181 -1.25 16.29 19.42
N LYS A 182 0.03 16.44 19.07
CA LYS A 182 0.74 15.62 18.05
C LYS A 182 1.49 14.43 18.65
N ARG A 183 1.57 14.36 19.97
CA ARG A 183 2.25 13.27 20.66
C ARG A 183 1.37 12.03 20.67
N VAL A 184 1.97 10.89 20.38
CA VAL A 184 1.33 9.58 20.49
C VAL A 184 2.22 8.67 21.32
N TYR A 185 1.60 7.84 22.17
CA TYR A 185 2.28 6.75 22.87
C TYR A 185 1.38 5.53 22.82
N THR A 186 1.92 4.39 22.39
CA THR A 186 1.14 3.17 22.20
C THR A 186 1.71 2.02 23.00
N ARG A 187 0.81 1.13 23.49
CA ARG A 187 1.16 -0.12 24.11
C ARG A 187 0.09 -1.17 23.91
N SER A 188 0.48 -2.32 23.40
CA SER A 188 -0.38 -3.49 23.32
C SER A 188 -0.31 -4.28 24.62
N VAL A 189 -1.45 -4.67 25.18
CA VAL A 189 -1.54 -5.47 26.41
C VAL A 189 -2.25 -6.80 26.12
N PRO A 190 -1.80 -7.95 26.69
CA PRO A 190 -2.28 -9.27 26.35
C PRO A 190 -3.60 -9.61 27.07
N VAL A 191 -4.57 -8.74 26.97
CA VAL A 191 -5.94 -8.93 27.48
C VAL A 191 -6.91 -8.45 26.42
N GLY A 192 -7.73 -9.34 25.88
CA GLY A 192 -8.77 -9.06 24.90
C GLY A 192 -9.99 -9.92 25.16
N GLY A 193 -10.95 -9.92 24.23
CA GLY A 193 -12.20 -10.68 24.37
C GLY A 193 -12.02 -12.18 24.55
N ALA A 194 -11.01 -12.78 23.89
CA ALA A 194 -10.71 -14.19 24.01
C ALA A 194 -10.20 -14.59 25.40
N ALA A 195 -9.60 -13.66 26.16
CA ALA A 195 -9.21 -13.93 27.54
C ALA A 195 -10.45 -14.17 28.44
N ALA A 196 -11.57 -13.47 28.14
CA ALA A 196 -12.83 -13.73 28.83
C ALA A 196 -13.43 -15.08 28.41
N SER A 197 -13.39 -15.44 27.13
CA SER A 197 -13.88 -16.73 26.63
C SER A 197 -13.08 -17.89 27.20
N SER A 198 -11.76 -17.79 27.27
CA SER A 198 -10.88 -18.79 27.92
C SER A 198 -11.16 -18.92 29.38
N ALA A 199 -11.45 -17.81 30.07
CA ALA A 199 -11.81 -17.86 31.51
C ALA A 199 -13.18 -18.53 31.70
N ILE A 200 -14.16 -18.25 30.85
CA ILE A 200 -15.49 -18.91 30.87
C ILE A 200 -15.33 -20.41 30.56
N ALA A 201 -14.60 -20.76 29.50
CA ALA A 201 -14.34 -22.15 29.13
C ALA A 201 -13.78 -22.98 30.31
N LYS A 202 -12.82 -22.38 31.03
CA LYS A 202 -12.18 -22.99 32.20
C LYS A 202 -13.13 -23.10 33.40
N GLU A 203 -13.92 -22.07 33.68
CA GLU A 203 -14.82 -22.03 34.87
C GLU A 203 -15.97 -23.02 34.71
N PHE A 204 -16.51 -23.17 33.47
CA PHE A 204 -17.68 -23.97 33.18
C PHE A 204 -17.36 -25.32 32.51
N ASP A 205 -16.08 -25.69 32.43
CA ASP A 205 -15.59 -26.93 31.79
C ASP A 205 -16.18 -27.20 30.42
N MET A 206 -16.10 -26.18 29.56
CA MET A 206 -16.62 -26.23 28.16
C MET A 206 -15.53 -25.87 27.14
N SER A 207 -15.81 -26.14 25.84
CA SER A 207 -14.88 -25.76 24.80
C SER A 207 -14.76 -24.23 24.67
N PHE A 208 -13.64 -23.75 24.09
CA PHE A 208 -13.47 -22.32 23.80
C PHE A 208 -14.57 -21.80 22.87
N ALA A 209 -14.95 -22.60 21.86
CA ALA A 209 -16.00 -22.23 20.90
C ALA A 209 -17.37 -22.03 21.58
N ASP A 210 -17.76 -22.98 22.45
CA ASP A 210 -19.01 -22.87 23.20
C ASP A 210 -19.00 -21.68 24.17
N ALA A 211 -17.84 -21.43 24.80
CA ALA A 211 -17.66 -20.28 25.68
C ALA A 211 -17.74 -18.93 24.94
N GLU A 212 -17.15 -18.87 23.74
CA GLU A 212 -17.22 -17.67 22.88
C GLU A 212 -18.66 -17.42 22.43
N GLU A 213 -19.36 -18.46 21.94
CA GLU A 213 -20.76 -18.34 21.53
C GLU A 213 -21.64 -17.86 22.71
N ARG A 214 -21.49 -18.48 23.87
CA ARG A 214 -22.24 -18.11 25.07
C ARG A 214 -21.93 -16.69 25.57
N LYS A 215 -20.66 -16.28 25.50
CA LYS A 215 -20.25 -14.90 25.79
C LYS A 215 -20.88 -13.90 24.81
N MET A 216 -20.95 -14.24 23.52
CA MET A 216 -21.56 -13.36 22.50
C MET A 216 -23.08 -13.24 22.67
N GLN A 217 -23.75 -14.31 23.13
CA GLN A 217 -25.22 -14.32 23.32
C GLN A 217 -25.62 -13.61 24.62
N ASP A 218 -25.01 -13.95 25.74
CA ASP A 218 -25.50 -13.60 27.07
C ASP A 218 -24.43 -12.86 27.93
N GLY A 219 -23.24 -12.62 27.37
CA GLY A 219 -22.12 -12.05 28.11
C GLY A 219 -22.25 -10.55 28.36
N PHE A 220 -21.97 -10.12 29.58
CA PHE A 220 -21.86 -8.72 29.96
C PHE A 220 -20.85 -8.54 31.11
N VAL A 221 -20.39 -7.31 31.32
CA VAL A 221 -19.53 -6.99 32.45
C VAL A 221 -20.41 -6.66 33.66
N SER A 222 -20.40 -7.51 34.69
CA SER A 222 -21.12 -7.23 35.94
C SER A 222 -20.59 -5.95 36.61
N LEU A 223 -21.44 -4.97 36.87
CA LEU A 223 -21.05 -3.72 37.57
C LEU A 223 -20.92 -3.87 39.06
N GLY A 224 -21.43 -4.97 39.63
CA GLY A 224 -21.45 -5.22 41.09
C GLY A 224 -22.68 -4.61 41.79
N GLY A 225 -22.97 -5.09 43.01
CA GLY A 225 -24.14 -4.65 43.76
C GLY A 225 -25.40 -5.52 43.52
N ALA A 226 -26.47 -5.26 44.27
CA ALA A 226 -27.69 -6.06 44.23
C ALA A 226 -28.48 -5.98 42.91
N ALA A 227 -28.22 -4.97 42.10
CA ALA A 227 -28.82 -4.81 40.77
C ALA A 227 -28.01 -5.51 39.64
N ALA A 228 -26.90 -6.13 39.95
CA ALA A 228 -25.98 -6.75 39.00
C ALA A 228 -26.17 -8.26 38.83
N ASP A 229 -27.02 -8.88 39.62
CA ASP A 229 -27.28 -10.31 39.53
C ASP A 229 -28.42 -10.57 38.56
N HIS A 230 -28.05 -11.18 37.42
CA HIS A 230 -29.00 -11.66 36.45
C HIS A 230 -29.91 -12.73 37.04
N GLU A 231 -31.18 -12.84 36.59
CA GLU A 231 -32.12 -13.83 37.09
C GLU A 231 -31.63 -15.28 36.89
N ASP A 232 -30.91 -15.54 35.81
CA ASP A 232 -30.24 -16.80 35.54
C ASP A 232 -28.91 -16.86 36.29
N PRO A 233 -28.72 -17.81 37.25
CA PRO A 233 -27.49 -17.96 38.04
C PRO A 233 -26.26 -18.28 37.18
N GLY A 234 -26.44 -18.96 36.01
CA GLY A 234 -25.34 -19.29 35.10
C GLY A 234 -24.82 -18.06 34.37
N ILE A 235 -25.73 -17.19 33.91
CA ILE A 235 -25.38 -15.92 33.29
C ILE A 235 -24.75 -14.98 34.31
N ALA A 236 -25.30 -14.90 35.53
CA ALA A 236 -24.73 -14.12 36.62
C ALA A 236 -23.29 -14.58 36.99
N ALA A 237 -23.04 -15.89 37.04
CA ALA A 237 -21.70 -16.43 37.28
C ALA A 237 -20.74 -16.09 36.11
N MET A 238 -21.16 -16.25 34.87
CA MET A 238 -20.38 -15.90 33.69
C MET A 238 -20.00 -14.41 33.67
N SER A 239 -20.94 -13.51 33.96
CA SER A 239 -20.65 -12.05 33.97
C SER A 239 -19.63 -11.66 35.08
N LYS A 240 -19.57 -12.39 36.19
CA LYS A 240 -18.53 -12.20 37.20
C LYS A 240 -17.15 -12.66 36.70
N VAL A 241 -17.08 -13.75 35.94
CA VAL A 241 -15.85 -14.20 35.28
C VAL A 241 -15.35 -13.16 34.28
N ILE A 242 -16.26 -12.63 33.46
CA ILE A 242 -15.96 -11.54 32.52
C ILE A 242 -15.45 -10.31 33.27
N ARG A 243 -16.13 -9.88 34.34
CA ARG A 243 -15.67 -8.76 35.17
C ARG A 243 -14.25 -8.95 35.69
N THR A 244 -13.90 -10.17 36.14
CA THR A 244 -12.56 -10.48 36.62
C THR A 244 -11.51 -10.24 35.54
N THR A 245 -11.80 -10.67 34.32
CA THR A 245 -10.93 -10.43 33.15
C THR A 245 -10.81 -8.96 32.86
N MET A 246 -11.91 -8.20 32.86
CA MET A 246 -11.91 -6.74 32.61
C MET A 246 -11.21 -5.96 33.73
N THR A 247 -11.24 -6.46 34.98
CA THR A 247 -10.44 -5.89 36.08
C THR A 247 -8.95 -6.03 35.83
N ARG A 248 -8.51 -7.13 35.23
CA ARG A 248 -7.13 -7.29 34.79
C ARG A 248 -6.78 -6.28 33.67
N LEU A 249 -7.69 -6.07 32.72
CA LEU A 249 -7.51 -5.03 31.67
C LEU A 249 -7.35 -3.65 32.32
N HIS A 250 -8.23 -3.28 33.26
CA HIS A 250 -8.12 -2.02 34.01
C HIS A 250 -6.74 -1.88 34.69
N SER A 251 -6.23 -2.93 35.30
CA SER A 251 -4.91 -2.91 35.96
C SER A 251 -3.78 -2.63 34.96
N GLU A 252 -3.86 -3.20 33.76
CA GLU A 252 -2.90 -2.94 32.69
C GLU A 252 -3.01 -1.49 32.16
N ILE A 253 -4.23 -0.93 32.04
CA ILE A 253 -4.45 0.46 31.68
C ILE A 253 -3.78 1.39 32.71
N MET A 254 -4.02 1.16 33.99
CA MET A 254 -3.44 1.97 35.08
C MET A 254 -1.91 1.90 35.08
N ARG A 255 -1.33 0.72 34.90
CA ARG A 255 0.11 0.52 34.80
C ARG A 255 0.69 1.28 33.61
N THR A 256 0.03 1.19 32.45
CA THR A 256 0.49 1.87 31.22
C THR A 256 0.35 3.38 31.34
N THR A 257 -0.73 3.88 31.95
CA THR A 257 -0.90 5.31 32.26
C THR A 257 0.21 5.83 33.16
N GLY A 258 0.62 5.03 34.15
CA GLY A 258 1.76 5.34 35.01
C GLY A 258 3.07 5.48 34.20
N ASN A 259 3.33 4.55 33.31
CA ASN A 259 4.53 4.60 32.43
C ASN A 259 4.48 5.80 31.47
N TYR A 260 3.32 6.10 30.88
CA TYR A 260 3.13 7.25 30.01
C TYR A 260 3.43 8.58 30.73
N ARG A 261 2.93 8.72 31.96
CA ARG A 261 3.22 9.89 32.80
C ARG A 261 4.70 10.02 33.17
N GLN A 262 5.37 8.90 33.46
CA GLN A 262 6.82 8.89 33.69
C GLN A 262 7.62 9.30 32.46
N ALA A 263 7.10 9.02 31.27
CA ALA A 263 7.66 9.47 30.00
C ALA A 263 7.29 10.94 29.67
N GLY A 264 6.71 11.70 30.63
CA GLY A 264 6.39 13.12 30.47
C GLY A 264 5.04 13.41 29.80
N GLY A 265 4.14 12.42 29.69
CA GLY A 265 2.78 12.63 29.18
C GLY A 265 1.82 13.05 30.29
N SER A 266 0.72 13.71 29.91
CA SER A 266 -0.35 14.11 30.80
C SER A 266 -1.32 12.95 31.07
N ALA A 267 -1.95 12.93 32.25
CA ALA A 267 -2.99 11.95 32.54
C ALA A 267 -4.18 12.17 31.59
N PRO A 268 -4.73 11.12 30.96
CA PRO A 268 -5.93 11.25 30.15
C PRO A 268 -7.11 11.77 30.98
N THR A 269 -7.92 12.63 30.37
CA THR A 269 -9.15 13.19 30.95
C THR A 269 -10.41 12.54 30.37
N ILE A 270 -10.27 11.88 29.20
CA ILE A 270 -11.32 11.14 28.51
C ILE A 270 -10.74 9.88 27.87
N ALA A 271 -11.55 8.82 27.79
CA ALA A 271 -11.19 7.66 26.99
C ALA A 271 -12.23 7.40 25.90
N TYR A 272 -11.75 6.87 24.77
CA TYR A 272 -12.58 6.41 23.67
C TYR A 272 -12.40 4.90 23.49
N LEU A 273 -13.50 4.18 23.42
CA LEU A 273 -13.55 2.73 23.35
C LEU A 273 -13.82 2.29 21.91
N CYS A 274 -12.99 1.40 21.38
CA CYS A 274 -13.14 0.83 20.04
C CYS A 274 -12.71 -0.64 20.01
N GLY A 275 -12.85 -1.27 18.84
CA GLY A 275 -12.53 -2.68 18.62
C GLY A 275 -13.69 -3.63 18.84
N GLY A 276 -13.60 -4.83 18.27
CA GLY A 276 -14.69 -5.80 18.25
C GLY A 276 -15.20 -6.25 19.62
N SER A 277 -14.36 -6.26 20.66
CA SER A 277 -14.78 -6.61 22.01
C SER A 277 -15.26 -5.42 22.83
N ALA A 278 -15.17 -4.21 22.30
CA ALA A 278 -15.69 -2.99 22.94
C ALA A 278 -17.22 -2.97 23.05
N ALA A 279 -17.91 -3.66 22.13
CA ALA A 279 -19.36 -3.79 22.12
C ALA A 279 -19.90 -4.64 23.29
N MET A 280 -19.06 -5.21 24.13
CA MET A 280 -19.50 -6.01 25.29
C MET A 280 -20.37 -5.14 26.23
N PRO A 281 -21.59 -5.57 26.55
CA PRO A 281 -22.49 -4.78 27.37
C PRO A 281 -21.86 -4.40 28.71
N TYR A 282 -22.08 -3.17 29.13
CA TYR A 282 -21.57 -2.55 30.35
C TYR A 282 -20.04 -2.42 30.49
N LEU A 283 -19.26 -2.72 29.45
CA LEU A 283 -17.81 -2.52 29.47
C LEU A 283 -17.45 -1.04 29.61
N ARG A 284 -18.16 -0.18 28.87
CA ARG A 284 -17.97 1.29 28.94
C ARG A 284 -18.20 1.82 30.34
N GLU A 285 -19.34 1.48 30.95
CA GLU A 285 -19.73 1.90 32.29
C GLU A 285 -18.74 1.37 33.36
N PHE A 286 -18.32 0.13 33.19
CA PHE A 286 -17.28 -0.49 34.06
C PHE A 286 -15.96 0.28 33.98
N LEU A 287 -15.50 0.59 32.78
CA LEU A 287 -14.24 1.33 32.62
C LEU A 287 -14.39 2.77 33.11
N ALA A 288 -15.51 3.45 32.87
CA ALA A 288 -15.76 4.79 33.38
C ALA A 288 -15.73 4.84 34.93
N GLU A 289 -16.37 3.86 35.59
CA GLU A 289 -16.30 3.72 37.06
C GLU A 289 -14.86 3.50 37.58
N LYS A 290 -14.11 2.63 36.88
CA LYS A 290 -12.78 2.24 37.33
C LYS A 290 -11.70 3.26 37.03
N LEU A 291 -11.80 3.96 35.93
CA LEU A 291 -10.82 4.99 35.51
C LEU A 291 -11.09 6.33 36.19
N GLY A 292 -12.35 6.60 36.59
CA GLY A 292 -12.74 7.84 37.25
C GLY A 292 -12.88 9.05 36.33
N PHE A 293 -12.97 8.83 35.01
CA PHE A 293 -13.24 9.83 34.00
C PHE A 293 -14.16 9.27 32.90
N GLU A 294 -14.59 10.13 32.02
CA GLU A 294 -15.56 9.79 30.96
C GLU A 294 -14.98 8.78 29.95
N VAL A 295 -15.81 7.80 29.59
CA VAL A 295 -15.48 6.80 28.54
C VAL A 295 -16.61 6.81 27.53
N GLU A 296 -16.28 7.14 26.27
CA GLU A 296 -17.20 7.17 25.14
C GLU A 296 -16.83 6.10 24.09
N TYR A 297 -17.77 5.78 23.20
CA TYR A 297 -17.43 4.99 22.03
C TYR A 297 -16.76 5.87 20.97
N PHE A 298 -15.67 5.38 20.39
CA PHE A 298 -14.99 6.06 19.30
C PHE A 298 -15.85 6.04 18.03
N ASN A 299 -16.28 7.21 17.57
CA ASN A 299 -16.97 7.33 16.29
C ASN A 299 -15.98 7.67 15.18
N ALA A 300 -15.41 6.64 14.53
CA ALA A 300 -14.46 6.79 13.45
C ALA A 300 -15.07 7.43 12.17
N LEU A 301 -16.41 7.46 12.07
CA LEU A 301 -17.12 7.97 10.90
C LEU A 301 -17.59 9.42 11.05
N SER A 302 -17.27 10.11 12.16
CA SER A 302 -17.77 11.48 12.43
C SER A 302 -17.39 12.50 11.34
N SER A 303 -16.27 12.29 10.65
CA SER A 303 -15.76 13.14 9.55
C SER A 303 -15.73 12.41 8.20
N VAL A 304 -16.39 11.25 8.09
CA VAL A 304 -16.46 10.43 6.86
C VAL A 304 -17.84 10.57 6.24
N GLU A 305 -17.89 10.87 4.95
CA GLU A 305 -19.15 10.85 4.20
C GLU A 305 -19.58 9.41 3.90
N ILE A 306 -20.86 9.11 4.04
CA ILE A 306 -21.41 7.80 3.77
C ILE A 306 -21.90 7.75 2.32
N GLY A 307 -21.32 6.85 1.53
CA GLY A 307 -21.69 6.67 0.14
C GLY A 307 -23.09 6.05 -0.05
N PRO A 308 -23.71 6.21 -1.22
CA PRO A 308 -25.11 5.86 -1.45
C PRO A 308 -25.41 4.35 -1.40
N ARG A 309 -24.39 3.50 -1.32
CA ARG A 309 -24.53 2.03 -1.23
C ARG A 309 -24.42 1.50 0.19
N VAL A 310 -24.18 2.37 1.15
CA VAL A 310 -23.99 2.01 2.56
C VAL A 310 -25.18 2.54 3.35
N ASP A 311 -25.79 1.70 4.17
CA ASP A 311 -26.82 2.11 5.10
C ASP A 311 -26.18 2.89 6.26
N ALA A 312 -26.53 4.17 6.37
CA ALA A 312 -25.90 5.06 7.37
C ALA A 312 -26.29 4.70 8.82
N GLU A 313 -27.49 4.12 9.03
CA GLU A 313 -27.92 3.70 10.37
C GLU A 313 -27.19 2.41 10.79
N GLU A 314 -27.06 1.46 9.87
CA GLU A 314 -26.38 0.20 10.12
C GLU A 314 -24.88 0.41 10.38
N VAL A 315 -24.20 1.15 9.49
CA VAL A 315 -22.76 1.42 9.64
C VAL A 315 -22.45 2.27 10.88
N GLY A 316 -23.39 3.12 11.30
CA GLY A 316 -23.26 3.90 12.53
C GLY A 316 -23.14 3.05 13.79
N LYS A 317 -23.76 1.87 13.81
CA LYS A 317 -23.64 0.90 14.93
C LYS A 317 -22.25 0.28 15.00
N ASP A 318 -21.59 0.15 13.84
CA ASP A 318 -20.25 -0.44 13.70
C ASP A 318 -19.13 0.62 13.67
N ALA A 319 -19.43 1.90 13.82
CA ALA A 319 -18.47 2.99 13.69
C ALA A 319 -17.20 2.81 14.55
N HIS A 320 -17.36 2.26 15.75
CA HIS A 320 -16.26 1.97 16.69
C HIS A 320 -15.32 0.84 16.21
N ASN A 321 -15.74 0.01 15.24
CA ASN A 321 -14.95 -1.07 14.66
C ASN A 321 -14.21 -0.63 13.37
N LEU A 322 -14.54 0.53 12.81
CA LEU A 322 -14.04 0.98 11.52
C LEU A 322 -12.83 1.92 11.63
N GLY A 323 -12.34 2.18 12.85
CA GLY A 323 -11.25 3.12 13.11
C GLY A 323 -9.97 2.80 12.35
N GLU A 324 -9.51 1.56 12.38
CA GLU A 324 -8.32 1.14 11.64
C GLU A 324 -8.48 1.34 10.13
N LEU A 325 -9.66 1.02 9.59
CA LEU A 325 -9.93 1.14 8.15
C LEU A 325 -9.98 2.60 7.69
N VAL A 326 -10.53 3.50 8.52
CA VAL A 326 -10.54 4.95 8.27
C VAL A 326 -9.11 5.49 8.32
N GLY A 327 -8.35 5.14 9.35
CA GLY A 327 -6.97 5.58 9.49
C GLY A 327 -6.07 5.10 8.37
N LEU A 328 -6.26 3.86 7.92
CA LEU A 328 -5.54 3.30 6.78
C LEU A 328 -5.90 4.01 5.46
N ALA A 329 -7.16 4.39 5.28
CA ALA A 329 -7.59 5.17 4.11
C ALA A 329 -7.00 6.60 4.09
N LEU A 330 -6.62 7.13 5.25
CA LEU A 330 -6.00 8.45 5.39
C LEU A 330 -4.48 8.44 5.20
N ARG A 331 -3.84 7.28 5.10
CA ARG A 331 -2.38 7.12 5.02
C ARG A 331 -1.72 8.05 4.01
N ASP A 332 -2.31 8.14 2.82
CA ASP A 332 -1.79 8.96 1.72
C ASP A 332 -2.47 10.34 1.62
N VAL A 333 -3.29 10.71 2.62
CA VAL A 333 -4.08 11.94 2.64
C VAL A 333 -3.59 12.86 3.74
N GLY A 334 -2.99 13.99 3.35
CA GLY A 334 -2.52 15.00 4.30
C GLY A 334 -1.06 14.82 4.75
N SER A 335 -0.50 15.90 5.27
CA SER A 335 0.92 15.98 5.68
C SER A 335 1.18 15.63 7.14
N ASP A 336 0.13 15.59 7.96
CA ASP A 336 0.25 15.46 9.42
C ASP A 336 -0.01 14.03 9.92
N ASN A 337 -0.33 13.10 9.02
CA ASN A 337 -0.55 11.70 9.38
C ASN A 337 0.77 10.97 9.65
N ILE A 338 0.75 10.10 10.65
CA ILE A 338 1.84 9.15 10.88
C ILE A 338 1.69 8.04 9.85
N SER A 339 2.77 7.74 9.13
CA SER A 339 2.79 6.68 8.12
C SER A 339 3.97 5.75 8.38
N ILE A 340 3.68 4.57 8.88
CA ILE A 340 4.63 3.46 9.01
C ILE A 340 4.40 2.51 7.85
N ASP A 341 5.47 2.01 7.25
CA ASP A 341 5.40 1.07 6.14
C ASP A 341 6.25 -0.17 6.37
N LEU A 342 5.61 -1.21 6.85
CA LEU A 342 6.22 -2.52 7.07
C LEU A 342 6.05 -3.44 5.85
N ALA A 343 5.98 -2.87 4.64
CA ALA A 343 5.82 -3.67 3.43
C ALA A 343 7.02 -4.59 3.22
N PRO A 344 6.81 -5.90 2.97
CA PRO A 344 7.88 -6.83 2.62
C PRO A 344 8.59 -6.42 1.33
N ASN A 345 9.80 -6.96 1.13
CA ASN A 345 10.64 -6.62 -0.01
C ASN A 345 9.96 -6.85 -1.37
N ASP A 346 9.08 -7.82 -1.46
CA ASP A 346 8.31 -8.11 -2.67
C ASP A 346 7.36 -6.98 -3.04
N ILE A 347 6.63 -6.42 -2.06
CA ILE A 347 5.77 -5.26 -2.25
C ILE A 347 6.60 -4.04 -2.65
N LEU A 348 7.73 -3.81 -1.98
CA LEU A 348 8.63 -2.68 -2.28
C LEU A 348 9.18 -2.77 -3.71
N SER A 349 9.62 -3.96 -4.12
CA SER A 349 10.14 -4.22 -5.47
C SER A 349 9.06 -3.99 -6.54
N ARG A 350 7.83 -4.44 -6.31
CA ARG A 350 6.69 -4.21 -7.20
C ARG A 350 6.39 -2.71 -7.34
N ARG A 351 6.39 -1.95 -6.23
CA ARG A 351 6.18 -0.49 -6.27
C ARG A 351 7.27 0.24 -7.05
N GLU A 352 8.52 -0.16 -6.90
CA GLU A 352 9.63 0.41 -7.68
C GLU A 352 9.48 0.14 -9.17
N LEU A 353 9.08 -1.07 -9.53
CA LEU A 353 8.78 -1.42 -10.92
C LEU A 353 7.61 -0.60 -11.47
N ASP A 354 6.54 -0.42 -10.69
CA ASP A 354 5.39 0.39 -11.09
C ASP A 354 5.77 1.85 -11.35
N LYS A 355 6.63 2.44 -10.52
CA LYS A 355 7.18 3.78 -10.75
C LYS A 355 8.02 3.88 -12.04
N LYS A 356 8.68 2.80 -12.44
CA LYS A 356 9.53 2.74 -13.65
C LYS A 356 8.73 2.42 -14.91
N LYS A 357 7.56 1.78 -14.81
CA LYS A 357 6.70 1.41 -15.95
C LYS A 357 6.45 2.55 -16.96
N PRO A 358 6.01 3.77 -16.56
CA PRO A 358 5.76 4.85 -17.52
C PRO A 358 7.02 5.24 -18.30
N PHE A 359 8.19 5.21 -17.68
CA PHE A 359 9.46 5.48 -18.36
C PHE A 359 9.85 4.36 -19.32
N LEU A 360 9.58 3.10 -18.97
CA LEU A 360 9.81 1.95 -19.85
C LEU A 360 8.89 2.02 -21.07
N PHE A 361 7.61 2.36 -20.89
CA PHE A 361 6.69 2.58 -22.01
C PHE A 361 7.12 3.75 -22.89
N ALA A 362 7.56 4.86 -22.33
CA ALA A 362 8.09 6.00 -23.09
C ALA A 362 9.34 5.60 -23.88
N ALA A 363 10.27 4.87 -23.29
CA ALA A 363 11.47 4.36 -23.97
C ALA A 363 11.12 3.40 -25.12
N ALA A 364 10.17 2.48 -24.91
CA ALA A 364 9.68 1.57 -25.94
C ALA A 364 9.01 2.34 -27.09
N ALA A 365 8.20 3.36 -26.79
CA ALA A 365 7.58 4.22 -27.80
C ALA A 365 8.62 5.00 -28.62
N CYS A 366 9.66 5.57 -27.99
CA CYS A 366 10.77 6.22 -28.67
C CYS A 366 11.51 5.24 -29.60
N TRP A 367 11.78 4.03 -29.14
CA TRP A 367 12.39 2.98 -29.96
C TRP A 367 11.54 2.64 -31.19
N PHE A 368 10.24 2.54 -31.01
CA PHE A 368 9.30 2.26 -32.11
C PHE A 368 9.28 3.40 -33.15
N VAL A 369 9.32 4.64 -32.69
CA VAL A 369 9.44 5.82 -33.58
C VAL A 369 10.76 5.80 -34.35
N LEU A 370 11.88 5.46 -33.71
CA LEU A 370 13.17 5.34 -34.40
C LEU A 370 13.17 4.23 -35.46
N LEU A 371 12.54 3.08 -35.17
CA LEU A 371 12.36 2.03 -36.16
C LEU A 371 11.54 2.48 -37.36
N ILE A 372 10.42 3.17 -37.13
CA ILE A 372 9.59 3.73 -38.18
C ILE A 372 10.39 4.74 -39.05
N MET A 373 11.12 5.66 -38.39
CA MET A 373 11.99 6.59 -39.07
C MET A 373 13.08 5.88 -39.89
N GLY A 374 13.68 4.82 -39.35
CA GLY A 374 14.64 3.99 -40.06
C GLY A 374 14.06 3.35 -41.34
N VAL A 375 12.87 2.79 -41.24
CA VAL A 375 12.15 2.19 -42.38
C VAL A 375 11.78 3.26 -43.44
N LEU A 376 11.29 4.42 -42.98
CA LEU A 376 10.98 5.54 -43.92
C LEU A 376 12.25 6.05 -44.58
N TYR A 377 13.35 6.22 -43.87
CA TYR A 377 14.63 6.61 -44.42
C TYR A 377 15.15 5.61 -45.47
N TYR A 378 15.08 4.30 -45.14
CA TYR A 378 15.46 3.23 -46.07
C TYR A 378 14.59 3.23 -47.32
N ASN A 379 13.29 3.35 -47.20
CA ASN A 379 12.36 3.39 -48.32
C ASN A 379 12.58 4.65 -49.22
N ASN A 380 12.82 5.82 -48.59
CA ASN A 380 13.16 7.05 -49.34
C ASN A 380 14.51 6.89 -50.06
N GLY A 381 15.52 6.33 -49.40
CA GLY A 381 16.81 6.05 -50.03
C GLY A 381 16.70 5.07 -51.19
N LYS A 382 15.89 4.02 -51.06
CA LYS A 382 15.60 3.07 -52.14
C LYS A 382 14.87 3.73 -53.31
N SER A 383 13.87 4.56 -53.05
CA SER A 383 13.15 5.31 -54.08
C SER A 383 14.05 6.27 -54.84
N MET A 384 14.95 6.97 -54.14
CA MET A 384 15.91 7.90 -54.74
C MET A 384 16.96 7.16 -55.59
N ALA A 385 17.44 6.00 -55.09
CA ALA A 385 18.37 5.15 -55.85
C ALA A 385 17.72 4.57 -57.12
N GLN A 386 16.45 4.17 -57.07
CA GLN A 386 15.69 3.72 -58.24
C GLN A 386 15.46 4.83 -59.25
N SER A 387 15.14 6.05 -58.80
CA SER A 387 15.01 7.22 -59.69
C SER A 387 16.33 7.59 -60.38
N ASN A 388 17.45 7.52 -59.65
CA ASN A 388 18.78 7.76 -60.27
C ASN A 388 19.17 6.67 -61.27
N LEU A 389 18.83 5.39 -60.98
CA LEU A 389 19.03 4.29 -61.91
C LEU A 389 18.22 4.49 -63.18
N SER A 390 16.95 4.85 -63.10
CA SER A 390 16.11 5.10 -64.28
C SER A 390 16.61 6.29 -65.13
N GLN A 391 17.16 7.32 -64.50
CA GLN A 391 17.81 8.42 -65.21
C GLN A 391 19.08 7.98 -65.95
N LEU A 392 19.92 7.16 -65.32
CA LEU A 392 21.11 6.59 -65.93
C LEU A 392 20.77 5.64 -67.11
N ASP A 393 19.71 4.83 -66.96
CA ASP A 393 19.22 3.97 -68.03
C ASP A 393 18.72 4.81 -69.24
N GLU A 394 18.00 5.91 -68.97
CA GLU A 394 17.55 6.86 -70.03
C GLU A 394 18.71 7.57 -70.74
N GLU A 395 19.73 8.02 -69.99
CA GLU A 395 20.98 8.56 -70.56
C GLU A 395 21.75 7.52 -71.40
N GLN A 396 21.80 6.27 -70.92
CA GLN A 396 22.45 5.15 -71.63
C GLN A 396 21.71 4.82 -72.91
N ASP A 397 20.38 4.85 -72.96
CA ASP A 397 19.58 4.65 -74.17
C ASP A 397 19.80 5.79 -75.18
N VAL A 398 19.90 7.01 -74.66
CA VAL A 398 20.23 8.17 -75.54
C VAL A 398 21.65 8.04 -76.15
N LEU A 399 22.63 7.70 -75.32
CA LEU A 399 23.99 7.49 -75.75
C LEU A 399 24.14 6.31 -76.75
N SER A 400 23.42 5.20 -76.51
CA SER A 400 23.38 4.06 -77.42
C SER A 400 22.74 4.46 -78.78
N GLY A 401 21.68 5.33 -78.75
CA GLY A 401 21.09 5.94 -79.95
C GLY A 401 22.07 6.79 -80.72
N TYR A 402 22.93 7.56 -80.03
CA TYR A 402 23.98 8.34 -80.70
C TYR A 402 25.09 7.41 -81.23
N ALA A 403 25.53 6.40 -80.53
CA ALA A 403 26.50 5.42 -81.00
C ALA A 403 26.00 4.74 -82.30
N GLY A 404 24.73 4.31 -82.35
CA GLY A 404 24.15 3.73 -83.53
C GLY A 404 24.00 4.71 -84.74
N LYS A 405 23.91 6.01 -84.43
CA LYS A 405 23.99 7.03 -85.50
C LYS A 405 25.42 7.23 -86.03
N ILE A 406 26.42 7.21 -85.13
CA ILE A 406 27.82 7.31 -85.51
C ILE A 406 28.22 6.10 -86.39
N ASP A 407 27.86 4.87 -85.96
CA ASP A 407 28.12 3.65 -86.70
C ASP A 407 27.51 3.72 -88.14
N LYS A 408 26.30 4.33 -88.29
CA LYS A 408 25.65 4.55 -89.59
C LYS A 408 26.41 5.55 -90.42
N ILE A 409 26.86 6.68 -89.82
CA ILE A 409 27.62 7.70 -90.51
C ILE A 409 29.01 7.12 -90.97
N GLU A 410 29.67 6.39 -90.09
CA GLU A 410 30.92 5.71 -90.45
C GLU A 410 30.74 4.67 -91.57
N ALA A 411 29.64 3.90 -91.51
CA ALA A 411 29.30 3.00 -92.64
C ALA A 411 28.94 3.71 -93.95
N GLU A 412 28.33 4.90 -93.94
CA GLU A 412 28.09 5.74 -95.06
C GLU A 412 29.37 6.39 -95.60
N GLU A 413 30.28 6.86 -94.69
CA GLU A 413 31.59 7.36 -95.09
C GLU A 413 32.44 6.28 -95.74
N GLU A 414 32.43 5.05 -95.18
CA GLU A 414 33.18 3.92 -95.78
C GLU A 414 32.64 3.54 -97.14
N LYS A 415 31.32 3.50 -97.29
CA LYS A 415 30.70 3.35 -98.62
C LYS A 415 31.05 4.48 -99.58
N GLY A 416 30.99 5.72 -99.10
CA GLY A 416 31.38 6.90 -99.91
C GLY A 416 32.87 6.86 -100.28
N ALA A 417 33.72 6.41 -99.36
CA ALA A 417 35.17 6.20 -99.66
C ALA A 417 35.40 5.09 -100.70
N ASP A 418 34.64 3.97 -100.59
CA ASP A 418 34.72 2.88 -101.55
C ASP A 418 34.19 3.30 -102.98
N GLU A 419 33.14 4.08 -103.00
CA GLU A 419 32.60 4.70 -104.28
C GLU A 419 33.58 5.72 -104.83
N ALA A 420 34.34 6.42 -104.03
CA ALA A 420 35.33 7.39 -104.47
C ALA A 420 36.64 6.74 -105.03
N LYS A 421 36.98 5.51 -104.55
CA LYS A 421 38.18 4.81 -105.06
C LYS A 421 38.29 4.64 -106.57
N PRO A 422 37.21 4.24 -107.30
CA PRO A 422 37.27 4.17 -108.76
C PRO A 422 37.41 5.54 -109.41
N ILE A 423 36.85 6.59 -108.78
CA ILE A 423 36.95 7.98 -109.28
C ILE A 423 38.36 8.50 -109.06
N GLU A 424 38.98 8.24 -107.90
CA GLU A 424 40.34 8.62 -107.60
C GLU A 424 41.33 7.86 -108.46
N ALA A 425 41.08 6.58 -108.73
CA ALA A 425 41.87 5.83 -109.72
C ALA A 425 41.75 6.34 -111.13
N ALA A 426 40.54 6.82 -111.54
CA ALA A 426 40.34 7.40 -112.84
C ALA A 426 40.98 8.80 -113.01
N VAL A 427 41.04 9.61 -111.92
CA VAL A 427 41.74 10.89 -111.89
C VAL A 427 43.23 10.71 -111.90
N LYS A 428 43.81 9.78 -111.18
CA LYS A 428 45.25 9.42 -111.20
C LYS A 428 45.65 8.86 -112.55
N GLY A 429 44.79 8.13 -113.24
CA GLY A 429 45.00 7.62 -114.56
C GLY A 429 45.03 8.75 -115.63
N ARG A 430 44.24 9.82 -115.40
CA ARG A 430 44.26 11.01 -116.33
C ARG A 430 45.47 11.91 -116.13
N THR A 431 45.96 12.09 -114.92
CA THR A 431 47.17 12.88 -114.64
C THR A 431 48.42 12.22 -115.19
N ALA A 432 48.46 10.90 -115.29
CA ALA A 432 49.58 10.17 -115.94
C ALA A 432 49.59 10.31 -117.45
N HIS A 433 48.52 10.80 -118.07
CA HIS A 433 48.45 11.02 -119.53
C HIS A 433 48.72 12.47 -119.94
N ILE A 434 48.98 13.40 -119.00
CA ILE A 434 49.27 14.82 -119.30
C ILE A 434 50.78 15.12 -119.17
N GLU A 435 51.65 14.19 -118.80
CA GLU A 435 53.13 14.37 -118.74
C GLU A 435 53.88 13.79 -119.91
N ILE A 436 53.17 13.56 -121.00
CA ILE A 436 53.82 13.24 -122.26
C ILE A 436 53.24 14.12 -123.42
N PHE A 437 53.61 15.38 -123.36
CA PHE A 437 53.80 16.25 -124.56
C PHE A 437 54.55 17.49 -124.13
#